data_4ba1c604bb340ea7492febae58491379
#
_entry.id   4ba1c604bb340ea7492febae58491379
#
_cell.length_a   1.000
_cell.length_b   1.000
_cell.length_c   1.000
_cell.angle_alpha   90.00
_cell.angle_beta   90.00
_cell.angle_gamma   90.00
#
_symmetry.space_group_name_H-M   'P 1'
#
loop_
_entity.id
_entity.type
_entity.pdbx_description
1 polymer ?
#
loop_
_entity_poly.entity_id
_entity_poly.type
_entity_poly.pdbx_seq_one_letter_code
_entity_poly.pdbx_strand_id
1 'polypeptide(L)' 'MFVELDTHKGGGYTVTLEWDRDTGTTQIVIADVPTANQLVFPVANANAGDAFRHPFRYAP' A
#
# COMPACT_ATOMS: atom_id res chain seq x y z
N MET A 1 7.00 -13.58 -1.66
CA MET A 1 6.96 -12.86 -0.38
C MET A 1 7.03 -11.36 -0.64
N PHE A 2 6.12 -10.60 -0.03
CA PHE A 2 6.12 -9.16 -0.16
C PHE A 2 7.19 -8.53 0.71
N VAL A 3 7.88 -7.54 0.15
CA VAL A 3 8.84 -6.72 0.88
C VAL A 3 8.37 -5.27 0.84
N GLU A 4 8.60 -4.55 1.92
CA GLU A 4 8.26 -3.14 2.00
C GLU A 4 9.24 -2.33 1.17
N LEU A 5 8.72 -1.51 0.26
CA LEU A 5 9.53 -0.61 -0.54
C LEU A 5 9.56 0.78 0.06
N ASP A 6 8.42 1.26 0.58
CA ASP A 6 8.31 2.60 1.14
C ASP A 6 7.07 2.67 2.02
N THR A 7 7.06 3.65 2.93
CA THR A 7 5.91 3.87 3.81
C THR A 7 5.83 5.36 4.16
N HIS A 8 4.60 5.84 4.35
CA HIS A 8 4.41 7.20 4.86
C HIS A 8 3.19 7.25 5.78
N LYS A 9 3.12 8.29 6.60
CA LYS A 9 2.04 8.49 7.56
C LYS A 9 1.26 9.73 7.20
N GLY A 10 -0.04 9.72 7.49
CA GLY A 10 -0.89 10.89 7.31
C GLY A 10 -2.30 10.62 7.79
N GLY A 11 -2.93 11.61 8.44
CA GLY A 11 -4.33 11.54 8.80
C GLY A 11 -4.74 10.39 9.72
N GLY A 12 -3.83 9.87 10.55
CA GLY A 12 -4.14 8.80 11.48
C GLY A 12 -3.98 7.41 10.89
N TYR A 13 -3.36 7.29 9.73
CA TYR A 13 -3.09 6.00 9.10
C TYR A 13 -1.68 5.98 8.50
N THR A 14 -1.20 4.77 8.20
CA THR A 14 0.05 4.57 7.46
C THR A 14 -0.26 3.93 6.13
N VAL A 15 0.51 4.29 5.11
CA VAL A 15 0.41 3.70 3.77
C VAL A 15 1.75 3.07 3.46
N THR A 16 1.73 1.80 3.09
CA THR A 16 2.94 1.05 2.75
C THR A 16 2.81 0.50 1.34
N LEU A 17 3.85 0.71 0.55
CA LEU A 17 3.98 0.11 -0.78
C LEU A 17 4.82 -1.15 -0.64
N GLU A 18 4.28 -2.28 -1.07
CA GLU A 18 4.95 -3.57 -1.00
C GLU A 18 5.07 -4.20 -2.38
N TRP A 19 6.13 -4.97 -2.56
CA TRP A 19 6.43 -5.65 -3.82
C TRP A 19 6.78 -7.10 -3.54
N ASP A 20 6.18 -8.01 -4.32
CA ASP A 20 6.51 -9.44 -4.26
C ASP A 20 7.50 -9.74 -5.38
N ARG A 21 8.73 -10.07 -4.99
CA ARG A 21 9.81 -10.33 -5.94
C ARG A 21 9.60 -11.63 -6.72
N ASP A 22 8.79 -12.54 -6.20
CA ASP A 22 8.56 -13.83 -6.86
C ASP A 22 7.57 -13.69 -8.02
N THR A 23 6.57 -12.84 -7.85
CA THR A 23 5.52 -12.64 -8.85
C THR A 23 5.67 -11.31 -9.60
N GLY A 24 6.47 -10.39 -9.07
CA GLY A 24 6.63 -9.05 -9.65
C GLY A 24 5.43 -8.13 -9.43
N THR A 25 4.52 -8.51 -8.52
CA THR A 25 3.31 -7.72 -8.26
C THR A 25 3.51 -6.74 -7.12
N THR A 26 2.73 -5.66 -7.14
CA THR A 26 2.75 -4.65 -6.08
C THR A 26 1.40 -4.58 -5.39
N GLN A 27 1.42 -4.18 -4.12
CA GLN A 27 0.21 -3.96 -3.35
C GLN A 27 0.37 -2.78 -2.41
N ILE A 28 -0.76 -2.22 -2.00
CA ILE A 28 -0.82 -1.15 -1.02
C ILE A 28 -1.42 -1.69 0.27
N VAL A 29 -0.82 -1.33 1.40
CA VAL A 29 -1.36 -1.62 2.72
C VAL A 29 -1.68 -0.30 3.39
N ILE A 30 -2.95 -0.10 3.74
CA ILE A 30 -3.38 1.06 4.52
C ILE A 30 -3.71 0.55 5.91
N ALA A 31 -3.00 1.03 6.93
CA ALA A 31 -3.20 0.62 8.31
C ALA A 31 -3.71 1.80 9.13
N ASP A 32 -4.84 1.61 9.81
CA ASP A 32 -5.39 2.60 10.72
C ASP A 32 -4.60 2.51 12.04
N VAL A 33 -3.90 3.59 12.38
CA VAL A 33 -3.01 3.59 13.54
C VAL A 33 -3.75 3.31 14.86
N PRO A 34 -4.90 3.97 15.15
CA PRO A 34 -5.57 3.73 16.43
C PRO A 34 -6.10 2.32 16.62
N THR A 35 -6.60 1.66 15.56
CA THR A 35 -7.28 0.37 15.66
C THR A 35 -6.43 -0.78 15.15
N ALA A 36 -5.34 -0.50 14.44
CA ALA A 36 -4.50 -1.48 13.76
C ALA A 36 -5.23 -2.26 12.65
N ASN A 37 -6.42 -1.82 12.25
CA ASN A 37 -7.11 -2.42 11.10
C ASN A 37 -6.34 -2.13 9.83
N GLN A 38 -6.32 -3.11 8.94
CA GLN A 38 -5.59 -2.98 7.68
C GLN A 38 -6.49 -3.23 6.48
N LEU A 39 -6.23 -2.48 5.40
CA LEU A 39 -6.80 -2.73 4.09
C LEU A 39 -5.65 -3.00 3.14
N VAL A 40 -5.67 -4.16 2.49
CA VAL A 40 -4.60 -4.58 1.58
C VAL A 40 -5.23 -4.83 0.22
N PHE A 41 -4.64 -4.24 -0.83
CA PHE A 41 -5.17 -4.44 -2.18
C PHE A 41 -4.04 -4.36 -3.21
N PRO A 42 -4.14 -5.15 -4.30
CA PRO A 42 -3.14 -5.12 -5.35
C PRO A 42 -3.31 -3.87 -6.21
N VAL A 43 -2.20 -3.41 -6.80
CA VAL A 43 -2.22 -2.33 -7.78
C VAL A 43 -1.34 -2.73 -8.96
N ALA A 44 -1.68 -2.24 -10.16
CA ALA A 44 -0.82 -2.44 -11.30
C ALA A 44 0.52 -1.75 -11.06
N ASN A 45 1.61 -2.38 -11.49
CA ASN A 45 2.94 -1.83 -11.26
C ASN A 45 3.08 -0.40 -11.82
N ALA A 46 2.46 -0.12 -12.96
CA ALA A 46 2.48 1.21 -13.56
C ALA A 46 1.79 2.27 -12.69
N ASN A 47 0.86 1.84 -11.82
CA ASN A 47 0.11 2.73 -10.95
C ASN A 47 0.65 2.77 -9.51
N ALA A 48 1.70 2.01 -9.22
CA ALA A 48 2.17 1.85 -7.85
C ALA A 48 2.54 3.18 -7.18
N GLY A 49 3.24 4.05 -7.91
CA GLY A 49 3.63 5.36 -7.35
C GLY A 49 2.43 6.25 -7.07
N ASP A 50 1.46 6.29 -8.00
CA ASP A 50 0.26 7.09 -7.80
C ASP A 50 -0.60 6.52 -6.67
N ALA A 51 -0.74 5.20 -6.61
CA ALA A 51 -1.49 4.54 -5.54
C ALA A 51 -0.85 4.78 -4.17
N PHE A 52 0.48 4.83 -4.12
CA PHE A 52 1.18 5.11 -2.87
C PHE A 52 0.90 6.54 -2.37
N ARG A 53 0.83 7.51 -3.29
CA ARG A 53 0.55 8.91 -2.96
C ARG A 53 -0.94 9.16 -2.70
N HIS A 54 -1.82 8.40 -3.37
CA HIS A 54 -3.28 8.60 -3.33
C HIS A 54 -3.99 7.24 -3.14
N PRO A 55 -3.75 6.55 -2.02
CA PRO A 55 -4.20 5.17 -1.86
C PRO A 55 -5.71 4.99 -1.93
N PHE A 56 -6.47 5.97 -1.43
CA PHE A 56 -7.93 5.84 -1.42
C PHE A 56 -8.55 5.97 -2.81
N ARG A 57 -7.79 6.44 -3.79
CA ARG A 57 -8.23 6.45 -5.18
C ARG A 57 -8.32 5.03 -5.74
N TYR A 58 -7.48 4.11 -5.22
CA TYR A 58 -7.36 2.74 -5.71
C TYR A 58 -7.98 1.71 -4.77
N ALA A 59 -8.36 2.10 -3.56
CA ALA A 59 -8.95 1.19 -2.59
C ALA A 59 -10.30 0.68 -3.08
N PRO A 60 -10.60 -0.61 -2.88
CA PRO A 60 -11.89 -1.17 -3.26
C PRO A 60 -13.05 -0.63 -2.42
#